data_dac73a515802f57ba1c09e1d72c023ef
#
_entry.id   dac73a515802f57ba1c09e1d72c023ef
#
_cell.length_a   1.000
_cell.length_b   1.000
_cell.length_c   1.000
_cell.angle_alpha   90.00
_cell.angle_beta   90.00
_cell.angle_gamma   90.00
#
_symmetry.space_group_name_H-M   'P 1'
#
loop_
_entity.id
_entity.type
_entity.pdbx_description
1 polymer ?
#
loop_
_entity_poly.entity_id
_entity_poly.type
_entity_poly.pdbx_seq_one_letter_code
_entity_poly.pdbx_strand_id
1 'polypeptide(L)'
;VTFLDGDPDRPVITGCLYNGEDHTAYELPREKSRSTIKTRSTPGGGGYNELRFEDYKGSEEVYLRAQKDLNEWVLNDQSTKVDHNQALFVGNNRIKTIKANERNIIEKNRNSLVRENDALEVMENLDMVAHGSRGATLQADETLYLRGDKRVVIECGESKIIMTPETILLTSQTVTVLGDKEIVIRGGIVKIN
;
A
#
# COMPACT_ATOMS: atom_id res chain seq x y z
N VAL A 1 16.39 11.81 44.74
CA VAL A 1 15.41 11.25 45.69
C VAL A 1 14.77 12.42 46.42
N THR A 2 13.46 12.41 46.59
CA THR A 2 12.69 13.27 47.49
C THR A 2 11.99 12.40 48.55
N PHE A 3 11.45 13.03 49.60
CA PHE A 3 10.77 12.35 50.66
C PHE A 3 9.31 12.82 50.73
N LEU A 4 8.35 11.89 50.80
CA LEU A 4 6.96 12.24 50.96
C LEU A 4 6.73 12.93 52.31
N ASP A 5 6.08 14.09 52.28
CA ASP A 5 5.81 14.92 53.48
C ASP A 5 7.07 15.27 54.31
N GLY A 6 8.27 15.18 53.67
CA GLY A 6 9.54 15.39 54.38
C GLY A 6 10.00 14.25 55.27
N ASP A 7 9.32 13.11 55.22
CA ASP A 7 9.59 11.92 56.05
C ASP A 7 10.74 11.10 55.45
N PRO A 8 11.91 11.00 56.09
CA PRO A 8 13.07 10.26 55.59
C PRO A 8 12.83 8.76 55.40
N ASP A 9 11.82 8.20 56.06
CA ASP A 9 11.45 6.79 55.93
C ASP A 9 10.55 6.51 54.74
N ARG A 10 10.17 7.57 53.96
CA ARG A 10 9.31 7.48 52.78
C ARG A 10 9.99 8.07 51.52
N PRO A 11 11.15 7.50 51.11
CA PRO A 11 11.88 8.00 49.95
C PRO A 11 11.16 7.71 48.63
N VAL A 12 11.19 8.66 47.71
CA VAL A 12 10.70 8.52 46.32
C VAL A 12 11.82 8.88 45.35
N ILE A 13 12.07 8.00 44.38
CA ILE A 13 13.02 8.28 43.32
C ILE A 13 12.35 9.22 42.29
N THR A 14 12.83 10.45 42.17
CA THR A 14 12.28 11.47 41.28
C THR A 14 13.09 11.64 40.00
N GLY A 15 14.27 11.01 39.87
CA GLY A 15 15.11 11.07 38.71
C GLY A 15 16.45 10.39 38.92
N CYS A 16 17.19 10.21 37.83
CA CYS A 16 18.55 9.70 37.80
C CYS A 16 19.46 10.70 37.11
N LEU A 17 20.70 10.78 37.55
CA LEU A 17 21.75 11.59 36.95
C LEU A 17 22.83 10.69 36.37
N TYR A 18 23.40 11.11 35.27
CA TYR A 18 24.59 10.48 34.70
C TYR A 18 25.83 10.80 35.57
N ASN A 19 26.77 9.90 35.60
CA ASN A 19 28.02 10.03 36.36
C ASN A 19 29.20 9.37 35.61
N GLY A 20 30.34 9.17 36.26
CA GLY A 20 31.54 8.57 35.66
C GLY A 20 31.40 7.08 35.29
N GLU A 21 30.43 6.39 35.84
CA GLU A 21 30.12 4.96 35.57
C GLU A 21 28.91 4.82 34.62
N ASP A 22 27.87 5.62 34.86
CA ASP A 22 26.66 5.66 34.06
C ASP A 22 26.73 6.86 33.09
N HIS A 23 27.19 6.61 31.88
CA HIS A 23 27.36 7.60 30.84
C HIS A 23 26.04 8.03 30.19
N THR A 24 26.03 9.24 29.61
CA THR A 24 24.94 9.73 28.76
C THR A 24 24.68 8.79 27.59
N ALA A 25 23.44 8.75 27.10
CA ALA A 25 23.03 7.92 25.95
C ALA A 25 23.83 8.23 24.67
N TYR A 26 24.36 9.45 24.56
CA TYR A 26 25.15 9.98 23.45
C TYR A 26 26.39 10.71 23.97
N GLU A 27 27.44 10.74 23.16
CA GLU A 27 28.73 11.34 23.51
C GLU A 27 28.63 12.87 23.58
N LEU A 28 28.99 13.46 24.73
CA LEU A 28 29.05 14.90 24.91
C LEU A 28 30.49 15.41 24.85
N PRO A 29 30.72 16.62 24.31
CA PRO A 29 29.76 17.61 23.81
C PRO A 29 29.36 17.45 22.34
N ARG A 30 29.81 16.40 21.66
CA ARG A 30 29.61 16.19 20.22
C ARG A 30 28.13 16.17 19.83
N GLU A 31 27.31 15.51 20.62
CA GLU A 31 25.90 15.26 20.35
C GLU A 31 24.97 16.05 21.30
N LYS A 32 25.40 17.28 21.64
CA LYS A 32 24.69 18.15 22.58
C LYS A 32 23.31 18.65 22.13
N SER A 33 23.01 18.57 20.83
CA SER A 33 21.72 18.94 20.23
C SER A 33 20.67 17.83 20.32
N ARG A 34 21.05 16.64 20.85
CA ARG A 34 20.13 15.51 21.00
C ARG A 34 19.45 15.49 22.35
N SER A 35 18.12 15.30 22.30
CA SER A 35 17.28 14.94 23.45
C SER A 35 16.72 13.54 23.24
N THR A 36 16.78 12.66 24.25
CA THR A 36 16.36 11.26 24.09
C THR A 36 15.73 10.68 25.33
N ILE A 37 14.74 9.81 25.10
CA ILE A 37 14.25 8.83 26.07
C ILE A 37 14.69 7.46 25.53
N LYS A 38 15.70 6.86 26.14
CA LYS A 38 16.28 5.59 25.72
C LYS A 38 16.20 4.56 26.84
N THR A 39 15.62 3.40 26.53
CA THR A 39 15.48 2.29 27.48
C THR A 39 16.37 1.12 27.04
N ARG A 40 16.67 0.19 27.94
CA ARG A 40 17.45 -1.01 27.65
C ARG A 40 16.60 -2.26 27.75
N SER A 41 16.84 -3.21 26.86
CA SER A 41 16.24 -4.54 26.99
C SER A 41 16.76 -5.27 28.24
N THR A 42 15.87 -5.84 29.02
CA THR A 42 16.20 -6.57 30.26
C THR A 42 15.62 -7.99 30.21
N PRO A 43 16.26 -8.98 30.92
CA PRO A 43 17.57 -8.91 31.52
C PRO A 43 18.70 -9.06 30.47
N GLY A 44 19.78 -8.29 30.63
CA GLY A 44 21.05 -8.48 29.91
C GLY A 44 21.04 -8.35 28.38
N GLY A 45 19.96 -7.85 27.75
CA GLY A 45 19.82 -7.73 26.31
C GLY A 45 20.56 -6.53 25.73
N GLY A 46 21.18 -6.69 24.53
CA GLY A 46 21.85 -5.61 23.78
C GLY A 46 20.90 -4.67 23.02
N GLY A 47 19.57 -4.82 23.18
CA GLY A 47 18.55 -4.03 22.51
C GLY A 47 18.09 -2.80 23.27
N TYR A 48 17.35 -1.91 22.58
CA TYR A 48 16.79 -0.70 23.19
C TYR A 48 15.56 -0.18 22.44
N ASN A 49 14.69 0.53 23.14
CA ASN A 49 13.68 1.41 22.53
C ASN A 49 14.11 2.85 22.68
N GLU A 50 13.74 3.71 21.72
CA GLU A 50 14.18 5.10 21.75
C GLU A 50 13.16 6.03 21.10
N LEU A 51 12.90 7.17 21.78
CA LEU A 51 12.36 8.38 21.19
C LEU A 51 13.45 9.45 21.27
N ARG A 52 13.90 9.97 20.13
CA ARG A 52 14.98 10.94 20.04
C ARG A 52 14.56 12.12 19.20
N PHE A 53 15.02 13.29 19.62
CA PHE A 53 14.98 14.54 18.87
C PHE A 53 16.42 14.98 18.58
N GLU A 54 16.69 15.34 17.34
CA GLU A 54 17.92 16.02 16.92
C GLU A 54 17.53 17.42 16.49
N ASP A 55 18.11 18.44 17.15
CA ASP A 55 17.79 19.86 16.95
C ASP A 55 18.93 20.61 16.24
N TYR A 56 19.93 19.90 15.72
CA TYR A 56 20.99 20.53 14.95
C TYR A 56 20.45 21.08 13.63
N LYS A 57 20.59 22.38 13.42
CA LYS A 57 20.03 23.12 12.27
C LYS A 57 20.42 22.48 10.93
N GLY A 58 19.43 22.10 10.13
CA GLY A 58 19.57 21.43 8.83
C GLY A 58 19.73 19.90 8.91
N SER A 59 19.64 19.33 10.13
CA SER A 59 19.66 17.90 10.37
C SER A 59 18.61 17.48 11.41
N GLU A 60 17.59 18.31 11.57
CA GLU A 60 16.51 18.08 12.52
C GLU A 60 15.79 16.76 12.23
N GLU A 61 15.61 15.96 13.27
CA GLU A 61 15.01 14.64 13.17
C GLU A 61 14.15 14.30 14.39
N VAL A 62 13.01 13.64 14.18
CA VAL A 62 12.31 12.88 15.21
C VAL A 62 12.43 11.41 14.87
N TYR A 63 13.10 10.66 15.73
CA TYR A 63 13.39 9.24 15.55
C TYR A 63 12.65 8.40 16.58
N LEU A 64 11.81 7.47 16.11
CA LEU A 64 11.13 6.49 16.94
C LEU A 64 11.63 5.08 16.60
N ARG A 65 12.15 4.38 17.60
CA ARG A 65 12.64 3.02 17.47
C ARG A 65 12.01 2.09 18.49
N ALA A 66 11.40 1.04 18.02
CA ALA A 66 11.01 -0.12 18.81
C ALA A 66 12.03 -1.26 18.58
N GLN A 67 12.48 -1.90 19.64
CA GLN A 67 13.39 -3.05 19.55
C GLN A 67 12.72 -4.27 18.90
N LYS A 68 11.41 -4.43 19.14
CA LYS A 68 10.64 -5.57 18.64
C LYS A 68 9.36 -5.10 18.01
N ASP A 69 8.35 -4.77 18.76
CA ASP A 69 7.02 -4.47 18.28
C ASP A 69 6.68 -3.00 18.56
N LEU A 70 6.09 -2.32 17.58
CA LEU A 70 5.47 -1.01 17.75
C LEU A 70 3.97 -1.16 17.54
N ASN A 71 3.17 -0.85 18.56
CA ASN A 71 1.71 -0.89 18.51
C ASN A 71 1.18 0.54 18.69
N GLU A 72 0.40 1.01 17.73
CA GLU A 72 -0.31 2.28 17.80
C GLU A 72 -1.81 2.01 17.91
N TRP A 73 -2.46 2.58 18.93
CA TRP A 73 -3.89 2.45 19.12
C TRP A 73 -4.54 3.83 19.20
N VAL A 74 -5.29 4.18 18.17
CA VAL A 74 -5.96 5.49 18.06
C VAL A 74 -7.48 5.28 18.15
N LEU A 75 -8.10 5.87 19.15
CA LEU A 75 -9.55 5.69 19.43
C LEU A 75 -10.45 6.52 18.51
N ASN A 76 -9.94 7.57 17.91
CA ASN A 76 -10.68 8.45 17.02
C ASN A 76 -9.95 8.58 15.69
N ASP A 77 -9.38 9.70 15.37
CA ASP A 77 -8.81 10.00 14.07
C ASP A 77 -7.27 9.97 14.09
N GLN A 78 -6.67 9.45 13.04
CA GLN A 78 -5.24 9.56 12.78
C GLN A 78 -5.03 10.25 11.44
N SER A 79 -4.21 11.30 11.41
CA SER A 79 -3.82 11.98 10.18
C SER A 79 -2.30 12.05 10.05
N THR A 80 -1.79 11.87 8.84
CA THR A 80 -0.37 12.02 8.51
C THR A 80 -0.23 12.90 7.29
N LYS A 81 0.53 13.99 7.41
CA LYS A 81 0.87 14.88 6.31
C LYS A 81 2.39 14.85 6.09
N VAL A 82 2.81 14.54 4.87
CA VAL A 82 4.22 14.53 4.46
C VAL A 82 4.37 15.45 3.26
N ASP A 83 5.09 16.56 3.44
CA ASP A 83 5.22 17.57 2.39
C ASP A 83 6.19 17.18 1.27
N HIS A 84 7.02 16.18 1.47
CA HIS A 84 8.00 15.75 0.47
C HIS A 84 7.85 14.25 0.14
N ASN A 85 8.66 13.38 0.67
CA ASN A 85 8.66 11.96 0.33
C ASN A 85 8.22 11.09 1.51
N GLN A 86 7.43 10.06 1.23
CA GLN A 86 7.15 8.97 2.16
C GLN A 86 7.61 7.64 1.57
N ALA A 87 8.33 6.84 2.35
CA ALA A 87 8.71 5.48 1.99
C ALA A 87 8.17 4.49 3.03
N LEU A 88 7.66 3.35 2.57
CA LEU A 88 7.22 2.25 3.42
C LEU A 88 7.92 0.97 2.96
N PHE A 89 8.73 0.37 3.83
CA PHE A 89 9.40 -0.91 3.60
C PHE A 89 8.84 -1.95 4.56
N VAL A 90 8.28 -3.02 4.03
CA VAL A 90 7.70 -4.13 4.80
C VAL A 90 8.43 -5.41 4.42
N GLY A 91 9.16 -6.00 5.35
CA GLY A 91 10.00 -7.19 5.12
C GLY A 91 9.21 -8.49 4.95
N ASN A 92 7.94 -8.51 5.35
CA ASN A 92 7.08 -9.69 5.25
C ASN A 92 5.68 -9.25 4.81
N ASN A 93 4.65 -9.42 5.61
CA ASN A 93 3.27 -9.19 5.22
C ASN A 93 2.79 -7.77 5.57
N ARG A 94 1.97 -7.20 4.70
CA ARG A 94 1.16 -6.01 4.99
C ARG A 94 -0.31 -6.35 4.83
N ILE A 95 -1.09 -6.10 5.88
CA ILE A 95 -2.55 -6.27 5.87
C ILE A 95 -3.18 -4.88 6.02
N LYS A 96 -4.17 -4.57 5.17
CA LYS A 96 -4.96 -3.34 5.23
C LYS A 96 -6.43 -3.70 5.20
N THR A 97 -7.18 -3.32 6.23
CA THR A 97 -8.63 -3.51 6.30
C THR A 97 -9.32 -2.16 6.47
N ILE A 98 -10.22 -1.83 5.56
CA ILE A 98 -11.02 -0.60 5.59
C ILE A 98 -12.49 -0.98 5.60
N LYS A 99 -13.21 -0.58 6.65
CA LYS A 99 -14.62 -0.94 6.83
C LYS A 99 -15.60 -0.06 6.06
N ALA A 100 -15.13 1.06 5.53
CA ALA A 100 -15.96 1.99 4.76
C ALA A 100 -15.28 2.28 3.41
N ASN A 101 -14.88 3.50 3.14
CA ASN A 101 -14.39 3.93 1.84
C ASN A 101 -12.89 4.14 1.83
N GLU A 102 -12.23 3.76 0.74
CA GLU A 102 -10.86 4.13 0.43
C GLU A 102 -10.83 5.00 -0.83
N ARG A 103 -10.10 6.11 -0.78
CA ARG A 103 -9.86 6.98 -1.92
C ARG A 103 -8.37 7.18 -2.13
N ASN A 104 -7.87 6.79 -3.31
CA ASN A 104 -6.49 7.01 -3.73
C ASN A 104 -6.46 7.99 -4.91
N ILE A 105 -5.72 9.09 -4.78
CA ILE A 105 -5.48 10.06 -5.86
C ILE A 105 -3.99 10.08 -6.13
N ILE A 106 -3.60 9.82 -7.36
CA ILE A 106 -2.21 9.84 -7.83
C ILE A 106 -2.15 10.76 -9.04
N GLU A 107 -1.56 11.93 -8.87
CA GLU A 107 -1.54 12.98 -9.90
C GLU A 107 -0.61 12.67 -11.08
N LYS A 108 0.33 11.76 -10.91
CA LYS A 108 1.28 11.40 -11.97
C LYS A 108 1.21 9.92 -12.30
N ASN A 109 2.17 9.13 -11.87
CA ASN A 109 2.31 7.74 -12.27
C ASN A 109 2.10 6.79 -11.09
N ARG A 110 1.42 5.68 -11.34
CA ARG A 110 1.36 4.53 -10.44
C ARG A 110 1.97 3.33 -11.15
N ASN A 111 3.01 2.74 -10.54
CA ASN A 111 3.57 1.48 -10.97
C ASN A 111 3.25 0.41 -9.92
N SER A 112 2.74 -0.74 -10.35
CA SER A 112 2.48 -1.89 -9.50
C SER A 112 3.13 -3.12 -10.14
N LEU A 113 3.94 -3.84 -9.39
CA LEU A 113 4.54 -5.10 -9.79
C LEU A 113 4.20 -6.17 -8.76
N VAL A 114 3.43 -7.17 -9.16
CA VAL A 114 3.14 -8.37 -8.37
C VAL A 114 3.86 -9.53 -9.06
N ARG A 115 4.75 -10.23 -8.33
CA ARG A 115 5.59 -11.28 -8.90
C ARG A 115 4.93 -12.65 -8.99
N GLU A 116 3.89 -12.85 -8.20
CA GLU A 116 3.16 -14.12 -8.16
C GLU A 116 1.71 -13.91 -8.58
N ASN A 117 0.79 -13.75 -7.63
CA ASN A 117 -0.62 -13.67 -7.91
C ASN A 117 -1.19 -12.30 -7.50
N ASP A 118 -2.00 -11.71 -8.37
CA ASP A 118 -2.84 -10.56 -8.06
C ASP A 118 -4.30 -10.95 -8.30
N ALA A 119 -5.15 -10.77 -7.30
CA ALA A 119 -6.57 -11.04 -7.38
C ALA A 119 -7.38 -9.82 -6.98
N LEU A 120 -8.31 -9.42 -7.83
CA LEU A 120 -9.28 -8.36 -7.56
C LEU A 120 -10.69 -8.94 -7.57
N GLU A 121 -11.37 -8.92 -6.44
CA GLU A 121 -12.77 -9.30 -6.32
C GLU A 121 -13.59 -8.07 -5.95
N VAL A 122 -14.61 -7.76 -6.74
CA VAL A 122 -15.54 -6.65 -6.54
C VAL A 122 -16.96 -7.18 -6.57
N MET A 123 -17.70 -7.02 -5.47
CA MET A 123 -19.02 -7.64 -5.30
C MET A 123 -20.13 -6.95 -6.08
N GLU A 124 -19.94 -5.69 -6.47
CA GLU A 124 -20.95 -4.94 -7.23
C GLU A 124 -20.41 -4.49 -8.60
N ASN A 125 -19.85 -3.30 -8.71
CA ASN A 125 -19.43 -2.72 -9.97
C ASN A 125 -17.93 -2.43 -9.99
N LEU A 126 -17.28 -2.77 -11.09
CA LEU A 126 -15.90 -2.39 -11.37
C LEU A 126 -15.85 -1.58 -12.66
N ASP A 127 -15.49 -0.30 -12.56
CA ASP A 127 -15.26 0.57 -13.70
C ASP A 127 -13.76 0.82 -13.86
N MET A 128 -13.22 0.51 -15.04
CA MET A 128 -11.83 0.79 -15.41
C MET A 128 -11.82 1.69 -16.64
N VAL A 129 -11.45 2.95 -16.49
CA VAL A 129 -11.48 3.95 -17.56
C VAL A 129 -10.10 4.55 -17.77
N ALA A 130 -9.64 4.58 -19.03
CA ALA A 130 -8.40 5.23 -19.45
C ALA A 130 -8.70 6.31 -20.50
N HIS A 131 -8.37 7.57 -20.19
CA HIS A 131 -8.60 8.72 -21.10
C HIS A 131 -7.36 9.12 -21.92
N GLY A 132 -6.27 8.37 -21.81
CA GLY A 132 -5.02 8.68 -22.53
C GLY A 132 -5.08 8.31 -24.00
N SER A 133 -4.26 8.97 -24.81
CA SER A 133 -4.16 8.71 -26.27
C SER A 133 -3.71 7.28 -26.64
N ARG A 134 -3.12 6.54 -25.71
CA ARG A 134 -2.72 5.12 -25.90
C ARG A 134 -3.74 4.12 -25.38
N GLY A 135 -4.81 4.58 -24.69
CA GLY A 135 -5.85 3.73 -24.14
C GLY A 135 -5.38 2.81 -22.99
N ALA A 136 -6.05 1.66 -22.85
CA ALA A 136 -5.73 0.60 -21.91
C ALA A 136 -5.30 -0.66 -22.67
N THR A 137 -4.30 -1.38 -22.15
CA THR A 137 -3.84 -2.66 -22.70
C THR A 137 -4.03 -3.75 -21.65
N LEU A 138 -4.67 -4.85 -22.08
CA LEU A 138 -4.74 -6.12 -21.32
C LEU A 138 -3.99 -7.16 -22.14
N GLN A 139 -2.96 -7.77 -21.58
CA GLN A 139 -2.15 -8.78 -22.23
C GLN A 139 -1.92 -9.97 -21.31
N ALA A 140 -2.00 -11.15 -21.86
CA ALA A 140 -1.63 -12.40 -21.20
C ALA A 140 -0.77 -13.22 -22.18
N ASP A 141 0.28 -13.88 -21.66
CA ASP A 141 1.18 -14.67 -22.49
C ASP A 141 0.50 -15.97 -22.98
N GLU A 142 -0.38 -16.56 -22.16
CA GLU A 142 -1.08 -17.80 -22.53
C GLU A 142 -2.57 -17.55 -22.83
N THR A 143 -3.34 -17.11 -21.83
CA THR A 143 -4.80 -16.99 -21.98
C THR A 143 -5.34 -15.74 -21.32
N LEU A 144 -6.07 -14.93 -22.08
CA LEU A 144 -6.95 -13.89 -21.56
C LEU A 144 -8.38 -14.40 -21.54
N TYR A 145 -8.92 -14.65 -20.36
CA TYR A 145 -10.27 -15.17 -20.17
C TYR A 145 -11.24 -14.04 -19.78
N LEU A 146 -12.21 -13.75 -20.65
CA LEU A 146 -13.28 -12.79 -20.41
C LEU A 146 -14.61 -13.55 -20.34
N ARG A 147 -15.31 -13.49 -19.21
CA ARG A 147 -16.58 -14.16 -18.99
C ARG A 147 -17.64 -13.18 -18.49
N GLY A 148 -18.82 -13.28 -19.06
CA GLY A 148 -20.04 -12.65 -18.56
C GLY A 148 -21.18 -13.66 -18.61
N ASP A 149 -21.89 -13.87 -17.51
CA ASP A 149 -22.96 -14.87 -17.43
C ASP A 149 -24.17 -14.50 -18.30
N LYS A 150 -24.40 -13.20 -18.48
CA LYS A 150 -25.53 -12.71 -19.31
C LYS A 150 -25.04 -12.14 -20.64
N ARG A 151 -23.99 -11.36 -20.63
CA ARG A 151 -23.54 -10.64 -21.83
C ARG A 151 -22.09 -10.19 -21.71
N VAL A 152 -21.34 -10.33 -22.81
CA VAL A 152 -20.04 -9.68 -23.04
C VAL A 152 -20.21 -8.77 -24.24
N VAL A 153 -19.74 -7.52 -24.14
CA VAL A 153 -19.78 -6.54 -25.24
C VAL A 153 -18.38 -5.96 -25.45
N ILE A 154 -17.91 -5.98 -26.69
CA ILE A 154 -16.74 -5.25 -27.14
C ILE A 154 -17.22 -4.26 -28.19
N GLU A 155 -16.98 -2.98 -27.96
CA GLU A 155 -17.53 -1.89 -28.79
C GLU A 155 -16.44 -0.90 -29.20
N CYS A 156 -16.49 -0.47 -30.44
CA CYS A 156 -15.66 0.60 -30.98
C CYS A 156 -16.50 1.43 -31.97
N GLY A 157 -16.93 2.63 -31.57
CA GLY A 157 -17.87 3.44 -32.34
C GLY A 157 -19.16 2.67 -32.62
N GLU A 158 -19.52 2.52 -33.90
CA GLU A 158 -20.72 1.78 -34.34
C GLU A 158 -20.48 0.25 -34.45
N SER A 159 -19.23 -0.19 -34.42
CA SER A 159 -18.88 -1.60 -34.54
C SER A 159 -18.94 -2.31 -33.19
N LYS A 160 -19.56 -3.50 -33.13
CA LYS A 160 -19.78 -4.26 -31.92
C LYS A 160 -19.60 -5.76 -32.11
N ILE A 161 -19.04 -6.40 -31.08
CA ILE A 161 -19.13 -7.84 -30.85
C ILE A 161 -19.95 -8.05 -29.58
N ILE A 162 -21.07 -8.74 -29.69
CA ILE A 162 -21.95 -9.02 -28.57
C ILE A 162 -22.06 -10.54 -28.45
N MET A 163 -21.72 -11.05 -27.27
CA MET A 163 -21.88 -12.47 -26.94
C MET A 163 -22.93 -12.60 -25.83
N THR A 164 -23.86 -13.48 -26.02
CA THR A 164 -24.85 -13.94 -25.05
C THR A 164 -24.77 -15.46 -24.94
N PRO A 165 -25.47 -16.11 -24.00
CA PRO A 165 -25.51 -17.58 -23.94
C PRO A 165 -25.99 -18.27 -25.24
N GLU A 166 -26.77 -17.57 -26.06
CA GLU A 166 -27.41 -18.14 -27.25
C GLU A 166 -26.81 -17.63 -28.58
N THR A 167 -26.19 -16.45 -28.57
CA THR A 167 -25.79 -15.81 -29.84
C THR A 167 -24.42 -15.13 -29.75
N ILE A 168 -23.72 -15.08 -30.88
CA ILE A 168 -22.61 -14.17 -31.15
C ILE A 168 -23.03 -13.28 -32.30
N LEU A 169 -23.13 -11.98 -32.06
CA LEU A 169 -23.51 -10.97 -33.05
C LEU A 169 -22.31 -10.09 -33.37
N LEU A 170 -21.98 -9.99 -34.65
CA LEU A 170 -20.99 -9.04 -35.19
C LEU A 170 -21.77 -7.97 -35.98
N THR A 171 -21.67 -6.72 -35.56
CA THR A 171 -22.31 -5.58 -36.22
C THR A 171 -21.25 -4.58 -36.60
N SER A 172 -21.19 -4.21 -37.88
CA SER A 172 -20.33 -3.17 -38.43
C SER A 172 -20.82 -2.80 -39.84
N GLN A 173 -20.37 -1.70 -40.40
CA GLN A 173 -20.60 -1.38 -41.82
C GLN A 173 -19.97 -2.44 -42.75
N THR A 174 -18.83 -2.99 -42.36
CA THR A 174 -18.15 -4.08 -43.07
C THR A 174 -17.55 -5.07 -42.10
N VAL A 175 -17.80 -6.36 -42.28
CA VAL A 175 -17.17 -7.47 -41.54
C VAL A 175 -16.34 -8.25 -42.57
N THR A 176 -15.03 -8.27 -42.39
CA THR A 176 -14.11 -9.06 -43.22
C THR A 176 -13.58 -10.25 -42.44
N VAL A 177 -13.72 -11.43 -43.02
CA VAL A 177 -13.19 -12.70 -42.43
C VAL A 177 -12.15 -13.23 -43.43
N LEU A 178 -10.91 -13.34 -42.99
CA LEU A 178 -9.79 -13.84 -43.80
C LEU A 178 -9.20 -15.08 -43.15
N GLY A 179 -8.91 -16.07 -43.90
CA GLY A 179 -8.21 -17.29 -43.47
C GLY A 179 -7.10 -17.65 -44.46
N ASP A 180 -5.89 -17.87 -43.96
CA ASP A 180 -4.72 -18.17 -44.84
C ASP A 180 -4.82 -19.55 -45.48
N LYS A 181 -5.57 -20.49 -44.87
CA LYS A 181 -5.74 -21.84 -45.41
C LYS A 181 -7.21 -22.18 -45.65
N GLU A 182 -8.07 -21.98 -44.69
CA GLU A 182 -9.47 -22.39 -44.76
C GLU A 182 -10.35 -21.51 -43.86
N ILE A 183 -11.57 -21.21 -44.34
CA ILE A 183 -12.66 -20.65 -43.50
C ILE A 183 -13.80 -21.69 -43.54
N VAL A 184 -14.11 -22.27 -42.39
CA VAL A 184 -15.17 -23.26 -42.25
C VAL A 184 -16.38 -22.65 -41.58
N ILE A 185 -17.51 -22.58 -42.28
CA ILE A 185 -18.80 -22.19 -41.71
C ILE A 185 -19.71 -23.39 -41.71
N ARG A 186 -20.14 -23.83 -40.50
CA ARG A 186 -21.04 -24.96 -40.33
C ARG A 186 -22.26 -24.56 -39.51
N GLY A 187 -23.43 -25.01 -39.89
CA GLY A 187 -24.69 -24.78 -39.16
C GLY A 187 -25.80 -25.60 -39.77
N GLY A 188 -26.90 -25.81 -39.04
CA GLY A 188 -28.10 -26.46 -39.58
C GLY A 188 -28.68 -25.70 -40.76
N ILE A 189 -28.61 -24.37 -40.74
CA ILE A 189 -28.95 -23.45 -41.85
C ILE A 189 -27.85 -22.42 -41.96
N VAL A 190 -27.25 -22.26 -43.13
CA VAL A 190 -26.32 -21.15 -43.45
C VAL A 190 -27.02 -20.25 -44.46
N LYS A 191 -27.25 -18.99 -44.10
CA LYS A 191 -27.83 -17.98 -45.01
C LYS A 191 -26.77 -16.93 -45.37
N ILE A 192 -26.54 -16.69 -46.63
CA ILE A 192 -25.67 -15.70 -47.18
C ILE A 192 -26.54 -14.81 -48.06
N ASN A 193 -26.70 -13.53 -47.71
CA ASN A 193 -27.47 -12.54 -48.46
C ASN A 193 -26.58 -11.64 -49.24
#